data_ce5a1c80966add37df7174d9d782bc8c
#
_entry.id   ce5a1c80966add37df7174d9d782bc8c
#
_cell.length_a   1.000
_cell.length_b   1.000
_cell.length_c   1.000
_cell.angle_alpha   90.00
_cell.angle_beta   90.00
_cell.angle_gamma   90.00
#
_symmetry.space_group_name_H-M   'P 1'
#
loop_
_entity.id
_entity.type
_entity.pdbx_description
1 polymer ?
#
loop_
_entity_poly.entity_id
_entity_poly.type
_entity_poly.pdbx_seq_one_letter_code
_entity_poly.pdbx_strand_id
1 'polypeptide(L)'
;MIERVAATDLDAVRKDPRLKLLGITGLGYNGITINVANGERSKTPLGQDARVRQALDLSIDRVALNQVVFNGEYQPGNQWVPPTNPYYVKELPIPARDVAKAKALLAAAGAPNPVVELMAVNNPEFLQAAQVIQAMAKESGFDIRIKATEFASSLELAVKGDFEAYQIGWSGRTDPDGNIYNFVSCKAPPALNTGRYCNQDVDLELKAARTVGAPDERLAHYRNVAKHTIEDLPIIYLWHNQWLWAFSTKLSGFAPSPDGLIRPQGLQLK
;
A
#
# COMPACT_ATOMS: atom_id res chain seq x y z
N MET A 1 19.77 -9.98 18.02
CA MET A 1 18.95 -9.04 17.25
C MET A 1 17.80 -9.79 16.61
N ILE A 2 16.62 -9.21 16.61
CA ILE A 2 15.39 -9.71 15.95
C ILE A 2 14.93 -8.59 15.01
N GLU A 3 14.59 -8.94 13.79
CA GLU A 3 13.98 -8.04 12.80
C GLU A 3 12.46 -8.25 12.74
N ARG A 4 11.73 -7.23 12.27
CA ARG A 4 10.27 -7.27 12.08
C ARG A 4 9.54 -7.67 13.36
N VAL A 5 9.89 -6.99 14.46
CA VAL A 5 9.21 -7.21 15.74
C VAL A 5 7.72 -6.96 15.55
N ALA A 6 6.90 -7.93 15.93
CA ALA A 6 5.43 -7.80 15.81
C ALA A 6 4.92 -6.67 16.72
N ALA A 7 3.88 -5.97 16.26
CA ALA A 7 3.28 -4.87 17.03
C ALA A 7 2.83 -5.29 18.43
N THR A 8 2.39 -6.53 18.59
CA THR A 8 1.99 -7.13 19.88
C THR A 8 3.11 -7.27 20.89
N ASP A 9 4.38 -7.36 20.44
CA ASP A 9 5.53 -7.62 21.30
C ASP A 9 6.28 -6.34 21.70
N LEU A 10 5.96 -5.21 21.07
CA LEU A 10 6.70 -3.95 21.25
C LEU A 10 6.68 -3.45 22.67
N ASP A 11 5.58 -3.56 23.37
CA ASP A 11 5.47 -3.14 24.77
C ASP A 11 6.37 -3.96 25.69
N ALA A 12 6.50 -5.26 25.45
CA ALA A 12 7.41 -6.12 26.19
C ALA A 12 8.87 -5.74 25.93
N VAL A 13 9.21 -5.49 24.66
CA VAL A 13 10.55 -5.05 24.26
C VAL A 13 10.91 -3.69 24.87
N ARG A 14 9.99 -2.73 24.86
CA ARG A 14 10.19 -1.38 25.41
C ARG A 14 10.39 -1.38 26.93
N LYS A 15 9.78 -2.33 27.64
CA LYS A 15 9.88 -2.47 29.11
C LYS A 15 11.11 -3.26 29.56
N ASP A 16 11.79 -3.99 28.68
CA ASP A 16 12.98 -4.76 29.06
C ASP A 16 14.24 -3.90 28.97
N PRO A 17 14.90 -3.56 30.10
CA PRO A 17 16.10 -2.69 30.11
C PRO A 17 17.32 -3.32 29.41
N ARG A 18 17.27 -4.60 29.08
CA ARG A 18 18.35 -5.31 28.38
C ARG A 18 18.23 -5.16 26.86
N LEU A 19 17.10 -4.62 26.37
CA LEU A 19 16.77 -4.50 24.96
C LEU A 19 16.75 -3.04 24.51
N LYS A 20 17.03 -2.84 23.22
CA LYS A 20 16.81 -1.60 22.47
C LYS A 20 15.85 -1.89 21.34
N LEU A 21 14.96 -0.95 21.07
CA LEU A 21 14.07 -0.94 19.90
C LEU A 21 14.47 0.22 19.00
N LEU A 22 14.73 -0.05 17.73
CA LEU A 22 14.90 0.96 16.70
C LEU A 22 13.92 0.70 15.56
N GLY A 23 13.41 1.77 14.97
CA GLY A 23 12.50 1.71 13.84
C GLY A 23 12.82 2.77 12.78
N ILE A 24 12.46 2.47 11.53
CA ILE A 24 12.53 3.40 10.41
C ILE A 24 11.41 3.10 9.43
N THR A 25 10.80 4.16 8.87
CA THR A 25 9.77 4.00 7.84
C THR A 25 10.39 3.39 6.57
N GLY A 26 9.75 2.35 6.06
CA GLY A 26 10.18 1.63 4.86
C GLY A 26 9.96 2.45 3.57
N LEU A 27 10.63 2.05 2.50
CA LEU A 27 10.59 2.74 1.19
C LEU A 27 9.32 2.46 0.40
N GLY A 28 8.63 1.37 0.68
CA GLY A 28 7.49 0.88 -0.09
C GLY A 28 6.15 1.16 0.56
N TYR A 29 5.17 0.40 0.12
CA TYR A 29 3.78 0.54 0.56
C TYR A 29 3.08 -0.81 0.67
N ASN A 30 1.95 -0.82 1.36
CA ASN A 30 0.93 -1.86 1.28
C ASN A 30 -0.37 -1.24 0.78
N GLY A 31 -1.11 -1.99 -0.01
CA GLY A 31 -2.33 -1.51 -0.62
C GLY A 31 -3.18 -2.61 -1.22
N ILE A 32 -4.22 -2.20 -1.92
CA ILE A 32 -5.11 -3.08 -2.67
C ILE A 32 -4.95 -2.74 -4.14
N THR A 33 -4.37 -3.65 -4.92
CA THR A 33 -4.34 -3.56 -6.38
C THR A 33 -5.68 -4.00 -6.95
N ILE A 34 -6.26 -3.19 -7.81
CA ILE A 34 -7.55 -3.47 -8.45
C ILE A 34 -7.30 -4.05 -9.85
N ASN A 35 -8.01 -5.11 -10.18
CA ASN A 35 -8.02 -5.65 -11.52
C ASN A 35 -8.93 -4.80 -12.41
N VAL A 36 -8.35 -3.92 -13.24
CA VAL A 36 -9.13 -3.00 -14.09
C VAL A 36 -9.24 -3.48 -15.54
N ALA A 37 -8.33 -4.35 -16.00
CA ALA A 37 -8.31 -4.81 -17.40
C ALA A 37 -7.67 -6.20 -17.62
N ASN A 38 -7.38 -6.98 -16.58
CA ASN A 38 -6.75 -8.29 -16.71
C ASN A 38 -7.80 -9.42 -16.72
N GLY A 39 -8.39 -9.69 -17.89
CA GLY A 39 -9.29 -10.82 -18.09
C GLY A 39 -10.69 -10.62 -17.48
N GLU A 40 -11.40 -11.74 -17.31
CA GLU A 40 -12.83 -11.72 -16.94
C GLU A 40 -13.09 -11.16 -15.52
N ARG A 41 -12.16 -11.36 -14.59
CA ARG A 41 -12.30 -10.89 -13.21
C ARG A 41 -12.21 -9.36 -13.07
N SER A 42 -11.81 -8.67 -14.13
CA SER A 42 -11.86 -7.20 -14.17
C SER A 42 -13.27 -6.66 -14.48
N LYS A 43 -14.16 -7.49 -15.03
CA LYS A 43 -15.51 -7.08 -15.49
C LYS A 43 -16.49 -7.00 -14.33
N THR A 44 -16.12 -6.27 -13.28
CA THR A 44 -16.92 -6.03 -12.08
C THR A 44 -17.14 -4.53 -11.89
N PRO A 45 -18.11 -4.09 -11.11
CA PRO A 45 -18.28 -2.66 -10.81
C PRO A 45 -16.98 -2.02 -10.28
N LEU A 46 -16.22 -2.73 -9.41
CA LEU A 46 -14.96 -2.23 -8.88
C LEU A 46 -13.90 -2.05 -9.98
N GLY A 47 -13.77 -3.03 -10.88
CA GLY A 47 -12.80 -2.97 -11.96
C GLY A 47 -13.12 -1.89 -13.00
N GLN A 48 -14.39 -1.72 -13.34
CA GLN A 48 -14.82 -0.89 -14.48
C GLN A 48 -15.16 0.56 -14.13
N ASP A 49 -15.47 0.87 -12.86
CA ASP A 49 -15.91 2.22 -12.47
C ASP A 49 -15.02 2.82 -11.37
N ALA A 50 -14.34 3.92 -11.69
CA ALA A 50 -13.50 4.64 -10.73
C ALA A 50 -14.30 5.13 -9.51
N ARG A 51 -15.59 5.44 -9.66
CA ARG A 51 -16.45 5.87 -8.53
C ARG A 51 -16.61 4.77 -7.49
N VAL A 52 -16.67 3.50 -7.93
CA VAL A 52 -16.72 2.35 -7.01
C VAL A 52 -15.39 2.19 -6.27
N ARG A 53 -14.25 2.38 -6.96
CA ARG A 53 -12.92 2.39 -6.33
C ARG A 53 -12.76 3.53 -5.32
N GLN A 54 -13.23 4.74 -5.69
CA GLN A 54 -13.23 5.91 -4.80
C GLN A 54 -14.14 5.69 -3.58
N ALA A 55 -15.27 5.02 -3.75
CA ALA A 55 -16.15 4.67 -2.64
C ALA A 55 -15.46 3.68 -1.68
N LEU A 56 -14.72 2.69 -2.22
CA LEU A 56 -13.95 1.77 -1.38
C LEU A 56 -12.84 2.51 -0.62
N ASP A 57 -12.12 3.40 -1.28
CA ASP A 57 -11.07 4.23 -0.68
C ASP A 57 -11.61 5.08 0.48
N LEU A 58 -12.74 5.76 0.28
CA LEU A 58 -13.42 6.58 1.29
C LEU A 58 -14.05 5.75 2.42
N SER A 59 -14.25 4.46 2.22
CA SER A 59 -14.76 3.56 3.26
C SER A 59 -13.72 3.22 4.31
N ILE A 60 -12.43 3.44 4.04
CA ILE A 60 -11.31 2.97 4.87
C ILE A 60 -10.76 4.13 5.72
N ASP A 61 -10.85 3.97 7.05
CA ASP A 61 -10.11 4.80 8.00
C ASP A 61 -8.70 4.21 8.20
N ARG A 62 -7.71 4.80 7.55
CA ARG A 62 -6.32 4.32 7.61
C ARG A 62 -5.68 4.50 8.98
N VAL A 63 -6.11 5.50 9.75
CA VAL A 63 -5.59 5.73 11.10
C VAL A 63 -6.15 4.68 12.05
N ALA A 64 -7.46 4.43 12.01
CA ALA A 64 -8.08 3.37 12.80
C ALA A 64 -7.57 1.97 12.40
N LEU A 65 -7.39 1.71 11.09
CA LEU A 65 -6.79 0.48 10.59
C LEU A 65 -5.39 0.26 11.18
N ASN A 66 -4.54 1.29 11.14
CA ASN A 66 -3.19 1.26 11.70
C ASN A 66 -3.22 1.01 13.21
N GLN A 67 -4.14 1.68 13.93
CA GLN A 67 -4.27 1.50 15.37
C GLN A 67 -4.68 0.07 15.74
N VAL A 68 -5.66 -0.51 15.02
CA VAL A 68 -6.20 -1.84 15.33
C VAL A 68 -5.22 -2.96 14.97
N VAL A 69 -4.54 -2.85 13.83
CA VAL A 69 -3.69 -3.93 13.31
C VAL A 69 -2.24 -3.80 13.79
N PHE A 70 -1.74 -2.56 13.90
CA PHE A 70 -0.32 -2.29 14.13
C PHE A 70 -0.05 -1.45 15.38
N ASN A 71 -1.02 -1.29 16.28
CA ASN A 71 -0.91 -0.45 17.49
C ASN A 71 -0.44 1.00 17.20
N GLY A 72 -0.74 1.52 16.01
CA GLY A 72 -0.32 2.84 15.57
C GLY A 72 1.13 2.96 15.10
N GLU A 73 1.87 1.85 15.04
CA GLU A 73 3.31 1.86 14.74
C GLU A 73 3.64 2.11 13.26
N TYR A 74 2.75 1.76 12.33
CA TYR A 74 3.00 1.95 10.91
C TYR A 74 2.54 3.34 10.46
N GLN A 75 2.99 3.75 9.27
CA GLN A 75 2.64 5.05 8.71
C GLN A 75 1.45 4.90 7.75
N PRO A 76 0.26 5.47 8.07
CA PRO A 76 -0.83 5.55 7.09
C PRO A 76 -0.37 6.24 5.80
N GLY A 77 -0.86 5.79 4.65
CA GLY A 77 -0.43 6.32 3.36
C GLY A 77 -1.49 6.22 2.27
N ASN A 78 -1.40 7.11 1.28
CA ASN A 78 -2.25 7.15 0.09
C ASN A 78 -1.45 7.32 -1.21
N GLN A 79 -0.12 7.14 -1.13
CA GLN A 79 0.80 7.28 -2.25
C GLN A 79 1.81 6.14 -2.26
N TRP A 80 2.55 6.00 -3.37
CA TRP A 80 3.54 4.92 -3.57
C TRP A 80 4.87 5.15 -2.83
N VAL A 81 5.05 6.31 -2.22
CA VAL A 81 6.20 6.64 -1.36
C VAL A 81 5.73 7.17 -0.02
N PRO A 82 6.49 6.94 1.07
CA PRO A 82 6.14 7.45 2.39
C PRO A 82 6.35 8.98 2.49
N PRO A 83 5.74 9.64 3.48
CA PRO A 83 5.92 11.07 3.73
C PRO A 83 7.37 11.52 3.96
N THR A 84 8.26 10.58 4.30
CA THR A 84 9.71 10.83 4.45
C THR A 84 10.45 10.92 3.12
N ASN A 85 9.83 10.52 2.01
CA ASN A 85 10.42 10.61 0.68
C ASN A 85 10.29 12.04 0.13
N PRO A 86 11.32 12.64 -0.49
CA PRO A 86 11.26 13.98 -1.06
C PRO A 86 10.25 14.15 -2.20
N TYR A 87 9.82 13.05 -2.82
CA TYR A 87 8.82 13.04 -3.89
C TYR A 87 7.39 12.73 -3.40
N TYR A 88 7.16 12.70 -2.08
CA TYR A 88 5.81 12.64 -1.54
C TYR A 88 5.05 13.96 -1.80
N VAL A 89 3.86 13.86 -2.38
CA VAL A 89 3.03 15.02 -2.74
C VAL A 89 2.18 15.43 -1.54
N LYS A 90 2.68 16.39 -0.77
CA LYS A 90 2.06 16.84 0.50
C LYS A 90 0.69 17.50 0.32
N GLU A 91 0.44 18.06 -0.86
CA GLU A 91 -0.81 18.73 -1.21
C GLU A 91 -1.97 17.76 -1.45
N LEU A 92 -1.69 16.45 -1.49
CA LEU A 92 -2.69 15.39 -1.64
C LEU A 92 -2.78 14.59 -0.33
N PRO A 93 -3.51 15.10 0.67
CA PRO A 93 -3.60 14.46 1.97
C PRO A 93 -4.33 13.11 1.89
N ILE A 94 -4.11 12.27 2.88
CA ILE A 94 -4.87 11.04 3.06
C ILE A 94 -6.35 11.41 3.23
N PRO A 95 -7.29 10.87 2.43
CA PRO A 95 -8.69 11.17 2.58
C PRO A 95 -9.21 10.66 3.93
N ALA A 96 -10.01 11.48 4.59
CA ALA A 96 -10.77 11.04 5.75
C ALA A 96 -11.84 10.05 5.31
N ARG A 97 -12.14 9.08 6.18
CA ARG A 97 -13.25 8.16 5.95
C ARG A 97 -14.56 8.92 5.83
N ASP A 98 -15.34 8.64 4.76
CA ASP A 98 -16.63 9.28 4.49
C ASP A 98 -17.63 8.27 3.94
N VAL A 99 -18.37 7.65 4.84
CA VAL A 99 -19.39 6.63 4.52
C VAL A 99 -20.55 7.22 3.69
N ALA A 100 -20.92 8.47 3.96
CA ALA A 100 -22.03 9.09 3.24
C ALA A 100 -21.66 9.35 1.78
N LYS A 101 -20.47 9.90 1.54
CA LYS A 101 -19.93 10.11 0.19
C LYS A 101 -19.68 8.80 -0.54
N ALA A 102 -19.17 7.77 0.16
CA ALA A 102 -18.99 6.44 -0.43
C ALA A 102 -20.32 5.86 -0.91
N LYS A 103 -21.39 5.90 -0.12
CA LYS A 103 -22.73 5.49 -0.52
C LYS A 103 -23.27 6.26 -1.73
N ALA A 104 -23.06 7.58 -1.74
CA ALA A 104 -23.47 8.42 -2.86
C ALA A 104 -22.76 8.04 -4.17
N LEU A 105 -21.45 7.75 -4.12
CA LEU A 105 -20.67 7.30 -5.26
C LEU A 105 -21.14 5.92 -5.78
N LEU A 106 -21.41 4.98 -4.87
CA LEU A 106 -21.94 3.66 -5.23
C LEU A 106 -23.32 3.78 -5.91
N ALA A 107 -24.20 4.62 -5.38
CA ALA A 107 -25.50 4.88 -5.98
C ALA A 107 -25.37 5.51 -7.36
N ALA A 108 -24.49 6.52 -7.51
CA ALA A 108 -24.21 7.17 -8.80
C ALA A 108 -23.60 6.22 -9.84
N ALA A 109 -22.83 5.21 -9.38
CA ALA A 109 -22.28 4.16 -10.23
C ALA A 109 -23.29 3.05 -10.58
N GLY A 110 -24.52 3.08 -10.03
CA GLY A 110 -25.50 2.02 -10.20
C GLY A 110 -25.14 0.70 -9.49
N ALA A 111 -24.25 0.75 -8.52
CA ALA A 111 -23.74 -0.40 -7.78
C ALA A 111 -23.87 -0.15 -6.25
N PRO A 112 -25.08 -0.04 -5.69
CA PRO A 112 -25.27 0.36 -4.29
C PRO A 112 -24.74 -0.66 -3.27
N ASN A 113 -24.63 -1.94 -3.65
CA ASN A 113 -24.15 -3.02 -2.80
C ASN A 113 -23.21 -3.96 -3.57
N PRO A 114 -22.02 -3.51 -3.96
CA PRO A 114 -21.14 -4.34 -4.76
C PRO A 114 -20.52 -5.47 -3.90
N VAL A 115 -20.50 -6.67 -4.49
CA VAL A 115 -19.74 -7.80 -3.95
C VAL A 115 -18.33 -7.71 -4.47
N VAL A 116 -17.33 -7.80 -3.60
CA VAL A 116 -15.90 -7.71 -3.94
C VAL A 116 -15.14 -8.88 -3.33
N GLU A 117 -14.51 -9.70 -4.17
CA GLU A 117 -13.55 -10.69 -3.67
C GLU A 117 -12.19 -10.02 -3.43
N LEU A 118 -11.79 -9.98 -2.16
CA LEU A 118 -10.48 -9.47 -1.74
C LEU A 118 -9.53 -10.64 -1.51
N MET A 119 -8.64 -10.89 -2.48
CA MET A 119 -7.53 -11.81 -2.29
C MET A 119 -6.51 -11.18 -1.34
N ALA A 120 -6.26 -11.83 -0.21
CA ALA A 120 -5.29 -11.39 0.79
C ALA A 120 -4.23 -12.49 0.98
N VAL A 121 -2.96 -12.07 1.09
CA VAL A 121 -1.88 -13.00 1.42
C VAL A 121 -2.16 -13.65 2.77
N ASN A 122 -2.00 -14.97 2.86
CA ASN A 122 -2.21 -15.74 4.10
C ASN A 122 -1.10 -15.45 5.12
N ASN A 123 -1.19 -14.29 5.73
CA ASN A 123 -0.32 -13.78 6.78
C ASN A 123 -1.23 -13.14 7.84
N PRO A 124 -0.99 -13.33 9.15
CA PRO A 124 -1.88 -12.84 10.20
C PRO A 124 -2.17 -11.34 10.12
N GLU A 125 -1.18 -10.50 9.89
CA GLU A 125 -1.34 -9.04 9.81
C GLU A 125 -2.18 -8.64 8.58
N PHE A 126 -1.94 -9.28 7.42
CA PHE A 126 -2.71 -9.01 6.20
C PHE A 126 -4.17 -9.46 6.34
N LEU A 127 -4.42 -10.63 6.94
CA LEU A 127 -5.78 -11.13 7.15
C LEU A 127 -6.52 -10.27 8.17
N GLN A 128 -5.88 -9.84 9.24
CA GLN A 128 -6.48 -8.91 10.20
C GLN A 128 -6.81 -7.57 9.55
N ALA A 129 -5.91 -7.02 8.74
CA ALA A 129 -6.16 -5.79 7.99
C ALA A 129 -7.35 -5.96 7.01
N ALA A 130 -7.42 -7.08 6.29
CA ALA A 130 -8.54 -7.38 5.39
C ALA A 130 -9.88 -7.46 6.14
N GLN A 131 -9.90 -8.05 7.34
CA GLN A 131 -11.10 -8.13 8.19
C GLN A 131 -11.55 -6.75 8.68
N VAL A 132 -10.60 -5.88 9.06
CA VAL A 132 -10.92 -4.50 9.46
C VAL A 132 -11.47 -3.71 8.26
N ILE A 133 -10.86 -3.82 7.08
CA ILE A 133 -11.34 -3.20 5.85
C ILE A 133 -12.74 -3.71 5.49
N GLN A 134 -12.97 -5.03 5.58
CA GLN A 134 -14.28 -5.64 5.35
C GLN A 134 -15.36 -5.03 6.27
N ALA A 135 -15.06 -4.90 7.56
CA ALA A 135 -15.99 -4.32 8.54
C ALA A 135 -16.29 -2.84 8.23
N MET A 136 -15.26 -2.05 7.93
CA MET A 136 -15.41 -0.63 7.58
C MET A 136 -16.20 -0.43 6.28
N ALA A 137 -15.88 -1.20 5.23
CA ALA A 137 -16.51 -1.08 3.93
C ALA A 137 -17.97 -1.54 3.91
N LYS A 138 -18.34 -2.48 4.79
CA LYS A 138 -19.72 -2.93 4.97
C LYS A 138 -20.65 -1.78 5.33
N GLU A 139 -20.22 -0.83 6.13
CA GLU A 139 -21.03 0.35 6.50
C GLU A 139 -21.35 1.22 5.29
N SER A 140 -20.50 1.20 4.26
CA SER A 140 -20.72 1.92 2.99
C SER A 140 -21.54 1.13 1.98
N GLY A 141 -21.83 -0.16 2.23
CA GLY A 141 -22.62 -1.02 1.35
C GLY A 141 -21.84 -2.13 0.64
N PHE A 142 -20.52 -2.21 0.81
CA PHE A 142 -19.74 -3.29 0.21
C PHE A 142 -19.96 -4.65 0.91
N ASP A 143 -20.08 -5.72 0.12
CA ASP A 143 -19.93 -7.11 0.58
C ASP A 143 -18.52 -7.61 0.18
N ILE A 144 -17.53 -7.39 1.06
CA ILE A 144 -16.17 -7.88 0.83
C ILE A 144 -16.07 -9.33 1.26
N ARG A 145 -15.61 -10.21 0.36
CA ARG A 145 -15.33 -11.62 0.58
C ARG A 145 -13.84 -11.88 0.57
N ILE A 146 -13.28 -12.19 1.74
CA ILE A 146 -11.84 -12.38 1.89
C ILE A 146 -11.46 -13.79 1.40
N LYS A 147 -10.52 -13.85 0.44
CA LYS A 147 -9.89 -15.06 -0.07
C LYS A 147 -8.43 -15.12 0.41
N ALA A 148 -8.21 -15.84 1.52
CA ALA A 148 -6.86 -16.08 2.01
C ALA A 148 -6.09 -16.96 1.02
N THR A 149 -4.92 -16.49 0.55
CA THR A 149 -4.14 -17.16 -0.50
C THR A 149 -2.67 -17.19 -0.09
N GLU A 150 -2.00 -18.32 -0.28
CA GLU A 150 -0.56 -18.45 -0.07
C GLU A 150 0.18 -17.46 -0.99
N PHE A 151 1.32 -16.93 -0.53
CA PHE A 151 2.02 -15.82 -1.20
C PHE A 151 2.40 -16.13 -2.65
N ALA A 152 3.09 -17.25 -2.90
CA ALA A 152 3.52 -17.59 -4.26
C ALA A 152 2.31 -17.84 -5.18
N SER A 153 1.31 -18.57 -4.69
CA SER A 153 0.05 -18.80 -5.41
C SER A 153 -0.69 -17.49 -5.72
N SER A 154 -0.69 -16.53 -4.80
CA SER A 154 -1.34 -15.23 -5.01
C SER A 154 -0.68 -14.43 -6.12
N LEU A 155 0.64 -14.49 -6.26
CA LEU A 155 1.37 -13.86 -7.37
C LEU A 155 1.00 -14.47 -8.72
N GLU A 156 0.92 -15.81 -8.80
CA GLU A 156 0.52 -16.50 -10.02
C GLU A 156 -0.91 -16.17 -10.45
N LEU A 157 -1.86 -16.18 -9.51
CA LEU A 157 -3.24 -15.81 -9.76
C LEU A 157 -3.35 -14.36 -10.23
N ALA A 158 -2.60 -13.44 -9.61
CA ALA A 158 -2.60 -12.03 -10.00
C ALA A 158 -2.07 -11.84 -11.43
N VAL A 159 -1.00 -12.50 -11.81
CA VAL A 159 -0.45 -12.44 -13.20
C VAL A 159 -1.46 -12.96 -14.22
N LYS A 160 -2.17 -14.06 -13.88
CA LYS A 160 -3.23 -14.67 -14.73
C LYS A 160 -4.51 -13.84 -14.80
N GLY A 161 -4.69 -12.83 -13.93
CA GLY A 161 -5.92 -12.05 -13.83
C GLY A 161 -7.04 -12.74 -13.05
N ASP A 162 -6.73 -13.81 -12.30
CA ASP A 162 -7.72 -14.51 -11.45
C ASP A 162 -7.83 -13.86 -10.06
N PHE A 163 -8.13 -12.58 -10.06
CA PHE A 163 -8.43 -11.79 -8.88
C PHE A 163 -9.30 -10.58 -9.26
N GLU A 164 -10.03 -10.02 -8.33
CA GLU A 164 -10.76 -8.77 -8.47
C GLU A 164 -10.05 -7.63 -7.73
N ALA A 165 -9.79 -7.81 -6.44
CA ALA A 165 -8.98 -6.94 -5.60
C ALA A 165 -7.90 -7.77 -4.91
N TYR A 166 -6.66 -7.27 -4.85
CA TYR A 166 -5.53 -7.99 -4.29
C TYR A 166 -4.78 -7.16 -3.27
N GLN A 167 -4.85 -7.54 -2.00
CA GLN A 167 -4.10 -6.92 -0.93
C GLN A 167 -2.67 -7.45 -0.92
N ILE A 168 -1.72 -6.59 -1.29
CA ILE A 168 -0.30 -6.91 -1.38
C ILE A 168 0.55 -5.68 -1.08
N GLY A 169 1.80 -5.90 -0.69
CA GLY A 169 2.80 -4.85 -0.47
C GLY A 169 3.93 -4.87 -1.50
N TRP A 170 4.61 -3.73 -1.59
CA TRP A 170 5.86 -3.53 -2.29
C TRP A 170 6.93 -3.06 -1.30
N SER A 171 8.08 -3.73 -1.25
CA SER A 171 9.15 -3.40 -0.30
C SER A 171 9.81 -2.04 -0.56
N GLY A 172 9.62 -1.51 -1.76
CA GLY A 172 10.10 -0.20 -2.15
C GLY A 172 11.49 -0.17 -2.77
N ARG A 173 11.76 0.99 -3.39
CA ARG A 173 13.06 1.40 -3.92
C ARG A 173 13.34 2.82 -3.47
N THR A 174 14.59 3.20 -3.40
CA THR A 174 15.01 4.56 -3.03
C THR A 174 14.52 5.60 -4.04
N ASP A 175 14.66 5.28 -5.34
CA ASP A 175 14.08 6.11 -6.39
C ASP A 175 12.57 5.88 -6.50
N PRO A 176 11.74 6.94 -6.48
CA PRO A 176 10.29 6.84 -6.55
C PRO A 176 9.77 6.14 -7.81
N ASP A 177 10.50 6.21 -8.91
CA ASP A 177 10.16 5.53 -10.17
C ASP A 177 10.02 4.01 -9.99
N GLY A 178 10.90 3.41 -9.19
CA GLY A 178 10.86 1.99 -8.86
C GLY A 178 9.65 1.57 -8.02
N ASN A 179 8.90 2.53 -7.49
CA ASN A 179 7.71 2.30 -6.68
C ASN A 179 6.40 2.52 -7.44
N ILE A 180 6.45 3.14 -8.63
CA ILE A 180 5.24 3.50 -9.38
C ILE A 180 5.26 3.01 -10.84
N TYR A 181 6.34 3.25 -11.59
CA TYR A 181 6.36 3.01 -13.03
C TYR A 181 5.96 1.57 -13.40
N ASN A 182 6.54 0.59 -12.73
CA ASN A 182 6.30 -0.83 -13.03
C ASN A 182 4.91 -1.31 -12.62
N PHE A 183 4.13 -0.50 -11.90
CA PHE A 183 2.80 -0.86 -11.40
C PHE A 183 1.66 -0.19 -12.16
N VAL A 184 1.91 0.98 -12.79
CA VAL A 184 0.85 1.76 -13.42
C VAL A 184 1.14 2.23 -14.85
N SER A 185 2.38 2.09 -15.35
CA SER A 185 2.69 2.44 -16.74
C SER A 185 2.01 1.47 -17.70
N CYS A 186 1.56 1.99 -18.85
CA CYS A 186 1.00 1.18 -19.95
C CYS A 186 1.98 0.15 -20.50
N LYS A 187 3.29 0.36 -20.29
CA LYS A 187 4.38 -0.53 -20.72
C LYS A 187 4.98 -1.35 -19.58
N ALA A 188 4.36 -1.31 -18.42
CA ALA A 188 4.83 -2.03 -17.25
C ALA A 188 4.83 -3.55 -17.45
N PRO A 189 5.78 -4.27 -16.83
CA PRO A 189 5.78 -5.74 -16.88
C PRO A 189 4.47 -6.31 -16.35
N PRO A 190 3.87 -7.29 -17.06
CA PRO A 190 2.64 -7.95 -16.63
C PRO A 190 2.67 -8.53 -15.21
N ALA A 191 3.83 -8.93 -14.73
CA ALA A 191 4.03 -9.48 -13.39
C ALA A 191 3.92 -8.44 -12.27
N LEU A 192 4.02 -7.14 -12.58
CA LEU A 192 3.94 -6.05 -11.61
C LEU A 192 2.67 -5.21 -11.79
N ASN A 193 2.32 -4.82 -13.03
CA ASN A 193 1.02 -4.22 -13.33
C ASN A 193 -0.03 -5.33 -13.53
N THR A 194 -0.31 -6.07 -12.47
CA THR A 194 -1.22 -7.22 -12.52
C THR A 194 -2.66 -6.83 -12.84
N GLY A 195 -3.10 -5.61 -12.47
CA GLY A 195 -4.41 -5.06 -12.80
C GLY A 195 -4.54 -4.57 -14.25
N ARG A 196 -3.44 -4.48 -15.01
CA ARG A 196 -3.39 -3.95 -16.38
C ARG A 196 -3.91 -2.52 -16.51
N TYR A 197 -3.67 -1.70 -15.50
CA TYR A 197 -3.97 -0.29 -15.58
C TYR A 197 -3.13 0.39 -16.67
N CYS A 198 -3.76 1.27 -17.44
CA CYS A 198 -3.11 2.09 -18.46
C CYS A 198 -3.88 3.39 -18.63
N ASN A 199 -3.23 4.50 -18.29
CA ASN A 199 -3.68 5.85 -18.55
C ASN A 199 -2.54 6.58 -19.27
N GLN A 200 -2.84 7.13 -20.46
CA GLN A 200 -1.82 7.75 -21.32
C GLN A 200 -1.20 9.00 -20.69
N ASP A 201 -1.98 9.78 -19.93
CA ASP A 201 -1.49 10.98 -19.25
C ASP A 201 -0.51 10.60 -18.13
N VAL A 202 -0.85 9.55 -17.34
CA VAL A 202 0.08 8.96 -16.35
C VAL A 202 1.37 8.48 -17.03
N ASP A 203 1.27 7.82 -18.17
CA ASP A 203 2.42 7.28 -18.90
C ASP A 203 3.33 8.40 -19.45
N LEU A 204 2.74 9.51 -19.92
CA LEU A 204 3.48 10.68 -20.36
C LEU A 204 4.25 11.35 -19.20
N GLU A 205 3.59 11.57 -18.09
CA GLU A 205 4.19 12.16 -16.88
C GLU A 205 5.29 11.28 -16.28
N LEU A 206 5.10 9.97 -16.24
CA LEU A 206 6.13 9.03 -15.78
C LEU A 206 7.36 9.04 -16.70
N LYS A 207 7.18 9.14 -18.02
CA LYS A 207 8.30 9.28 -18.96
C LYS A 207 9.04 10.59 -18.76
N ALA A 208 8.31 11.71 -18.62
CA ALA A 208 8.89 13.01 -18.36
C ALA A 208 9.71 13.01 -17.07
N ALA A 209 9.16 12.43 -15.96
CA ALA A 209 9.88 12.31 -14.70
C ALA A 209 11.21 11.55 -14.78
N ARG A 210 11.39 10.69 -15.80
CA ARG A 210 12.64 9.94 -16.05
C ARG A 210 13.67 10.72 -16.84
N THR A 211 13.28 11.78 -17.55
CA THR A 211 14.14 12.56 -18.44
C THR A 211 14.65 13.85 -17.81
N VAL A 212 13.99 14.32 -16.76
CA VAL A 212 14.38 15.55 -16.06
C VAL A 212 15.34 15.26 -14.90
N GLY A 213 16.38 16.08 -14.76
CA GLY A 213 17.38 15.94 -13.70
C GLY A 213 17.11 16.81 -12.47
N ALA A 214 16.37 17.92 -12.62
CA ALA A 214 16.06 18.82 -11.52
C ALA A 214 14.99 18.22 -10.60
N PRO A 215 15.22 18.09 -9.26
CA PRO A 215 14.29 17.45 -8.34
C PRO A 215 12.91 18.09 -8.34
N ASP A 216 12.81 19.42 -8.42
CA ASP A 216 11.51 20.13 -8.39
C ASP A 216 10.69 19.89 -9.65
N GLU A 217 11.33 19.85 -10.82
CA GLU A 217 10.67 19.49 -12.08
C GLU A 217 10.19 18.04 -12.04
N ARG A 218 11.01 17.14 -11.54
CA ARG A 218 10.64 15.73 -11.35
C ARG A 218 9.47 15.56 -10.40
N LEU A 219 9.46 16.31 -9.30
CA LEU A 219 8.34 16.33 -8.35
C LEU A 219 7.05 16.84 -9.01
N ALA A 220 7.14 17.84 -9.90
CA ALA A 220 5.97 18.34 -10.62
C ALA A 220 5.32 17.25 -11.48
N HIS A 221 6.10 16.43 -12.18
CA HIS A 221 5.59 15.27 -12.92
C HIS A 221 4.96 14.23 -12.00
N TYR A 222 5.61 13.86 -10.89
CA TYR A 222 5.01 12.94 -9.92
C TYR A 222 3.74 13.49 -9.26
N ARG A 223 3.61 14.81 -9.10
CA ARG A 223 2.37 15.44 -8.64
C ARG A 223 1.22 15.19 -9.62
N ASN A 224 1.47 15.26 -10.91
CA ASN A 224 0.47 14.97 -11.93
C ASN A 224 0.13 13.47 -11.95
N VAL A 225 1.13 12.59 -11.88
CA VAL A 225 0.90 11.14 -11.70
C VAL A 225 0.02 10.85 -10.49
N ALA A 226 0.31 11.49 -9.34
CA ALA A 226 -0.46 11.29 -8.11
C ALA A 226 -1.92 11.72 -8.26
N LYS A 227 -2.19 12.86 -8.91
CA LYS A 227 -3.56 13.34 -9.17
C LYS A 227 -4.35 12.30 -9.97
N HIS A 228 -3.83 11.86 -11.12
CA HIS A 228 -4.51 10.88 -11.96
C HIS A 228 -4.70 9.54 -11.25
N THR A 229 -3.68 9.05 -10.55
CA THR A 229 -3.79 7.75 -9.87
C THR A 229 -4.70 7.79 -8.64
N ILE A 230 -4.90 8.94 -7.99
CA ILE A 230 -5.90 9.12 -6.93
C ILE A 230 -7.33 9.22 -7.51
N GLU A 231 -7.48 9.76 -8.71
CA GLU A 231 -8.77 9.78 -9.40
C GLU A 231 -9.17 8.39 -9.90
N ASP A 232 -8.23 7.66 -10.50
CA ASP A 232 -8.48 6.33 -11.10
C ASP A 232 -8.42 5.18 -10.09
N LEU A 233 -7.62 5.29 -9.04
CA LEU A 233 -7.36 4.29 -7.99
C LEU A 233 -7.08 2.87 -8.52
N PRO A 234 -6.07 2.68 -9.38
CA PRO A 234 -5.64 1.33 -9.75
C PRO A 234 -5.03 0.58 -8.57
N ILE A 235 -4.50 1.33 -7.60
CA ILE A 235 -3.99 0.85 -6.32
C ILE A 235 -4.53 1.78 -5.23
N ILE A 236 -5.24 1.21 -4.26
CA ILE A 236 -5.63 1.88 -3.02
C ILE A 236 -4.50 1.69 -2.02
N TYR A 237 -3.64 2.69 -1.84
CA TYR A 237 -2.55 2.65 -0.87
C TYR A 237 -3.11 2.77 0.55
N LEU A 238 -2.57 1.99 1.49
CA LEU A 238 -3.09 1.88 2.86
C LEU A 238 -2.08 2.32 3.91
N TRP A 239 -0.86 1.77 3.88
CA TRP A 239 0.18 2.11 4.84
C TRP A 239 1.58 1.87 4.28
N HIS A 240 2.58 2.48 4.92
CA HIS A 240 3.99 2.20 4.77
C HIS A 240 4.49 1.44 6.01
N ASN A 241 5.26 0.39 5.79
CA ASN A 241 5.81 -0.42 6.88
C ASN A 241 6.76 0.41 7.74
N GLN A 242 6.75 0.12 9.04
CA GLN A 242 7.82 0.49 9.93
C GLN A 242 8.72 -0.73 10.14
N TRP A 243 9.97 -0.64 9.67
CA TRP A 243 10.95 -1.66 9.99
C TRP A 243 11.36 -1.53 11.45
N LEU A 244 11.11 -2.57 12.25
CA LEU A 244 11.34 -2.58 13.69
C LEU A 244 12.34 -3.66 14.04
N TRP A 245 13.40 -3.27 14.74
CA TRP A 245 14.44 -4.17 15.23
C TRP A 245 14.57 -4.08 16.75
N ALA A 246 14.55 -5.25 17.41
CA ALA A 246 14.89 -5.38 18.80
C ALA A 246 16.26 -6.06 18.94
N PHE A 247 17.12 -5.53 19.81
CA PHE A 247 18.44 -6.09 20.03
C PHE A 247 18.98 -5.77 21.44
N SER A 248 19.96 -6.58 21.88
CA SER A 248 20.58 -6.39 23.18
C SER A 248 21.22 -5.01 23.32
N THR A 249 21.12 -4.41 24.52
CA THR A 249 21.85 -3.17 24.88
C THR A 249 23.36 -3.30 24.76
N LYS A 250 23.88 -4.54 24.77
CA LYS A 250 25.32 -4.84 24.56
C LYS A 250 25.73 -4.67 23.09
N LEU A 251 24.78 -4.64 22.14
CA LEU A 251 25.09 -4.39 20.75
C LEU A 251 25.13 -2.88 20.47
N SER A 252 26.20 -2.43 19.82
CA SER A 252 26.39 -1.04 19.37
C SER A 252 26.73 -0.98 17.89
N GLY A 253 26.63 0.21 17.28
CA GLY A 253 26.97 0.43 15.86
C GLY A 253 25.87 0.03 14.87
N PHE A 254 24.70 -0.41 15.32
CA PHE A 254 23.58 -0.68 14.41
C PHE A 254 22.92 0.63 13.93
N ALA A 255 22.83 0.78 12.61
CA ALA A 255 22.09 1.84 11.96
C ALA A 255 20.94 1.22 11.12
N PRO A 256 19.68 1.54 11.42
CA PRO A 256 18.55 1.03 10.63
C PRO A 256 18.57 1.61 9.21
N SER A 257 18.16 0.80 8.24
CA SER A 257 18.05 1.21 6.84
C SER A 257 16.60 1.08 6.35
N PRO A 258 16.09 2.06 5.58
CA PRO A 258 14.69 2.05 5.13
C PRO A 258 14.37 0.94 4.12
N ASP A 259 15.36 0.24 3.59
CA ASP A 259 15.18 -0.97 2.77
C ASP A 259 14.95 -2.25 3.62
N GLY A 260 15.01 -2.13 4.95
CA GLY A 260 14.80 -3.24 5.89
C GLY A 260 15.99 -4.19 6.06
N LEU A 261 17.10 -3.96 5.35
CA LEU A 261 18.26 -4.84 5.39
C LEU A 261 19.16 -4.53 6.59
N ILE A 262 19.62 -5.59 7.26
CA ILE A 262 20.62 -5.48 8.32
C ILE A 262 22.00 -5.42 7.68
N ARG A 263 22.74 -4.33 7.96
CA ARG A 263 24.13 -4.15 7.54
C ARG A 263 25.03 -4.37 8.75
N PRO A 264 25.87 -5.44 8.75
CA PRO A 264 26.67 -5.80 9.91
C PRO A 264 27.93 -4.94 10.09
N GLN A 265 28.24 -4.07 9.12
CA GLN A 265 29.41 -3.20 9.19
C GLN A 265 29.30 -2.24 10.38
N GLY A 266 30.31 -2.25 11.23
CA GLY A 266 30.37 -1.40 12.45
C GLY A 266 29.65 -1.97 13.66
N LEU A 267 29.01 -3.14 13.59
CA LEU A 267 28.43 -3.80 14.75
C LEU A 267 29.52 -4.25 15.73
N GLN A 268 29.30 -3.96 17.00
CA GLN A 268 30.19 -4.38 18.10
C GLN A 268 29.34 -4.94 19.22
N LEU A 269 29.75 -6.09 19.75
CA LEU A 269 29.18 -6.70 20.96
C LEU A 269 30.11 -6.40 22.15
N LYS A 270 29.59 -5.77 23.20
CA LYS A 270 30.29 -5.43 24.44
C LYS A 270 29.98 -6.43 25.52
#